data_58db0a10e22f373a01b22ea716a04aeb
#
_entry.id   58db0a10e22f373a01b22ea716a04aeb
#
_cell.length_a   1.000
_cell.length_b   1.000
_cell.length_c   1.000
_cell.angle_alpha   90.00
_cell.angle_beta   90.00
_cell.angle_gamma   90.00
#
_symmetry.space_group_name_H-M   'P 1'
#
loop_
_entity.id
_entity.type
_entity.pdbx_description
1 polymer ?
#
loop_
_entity_poly.entity_id
_entity_poly.type
_entity_poly.pdbx_seq_one_letter_code
_entity_poly.pdbx_strand_id
1 'polypeptide(L)'
;MKKIVIDDRNGGEKMQYFSVAEIAKKWNVSERSVRNYCANGRIPGAFLSGKTWNIPGDATKPLRANKKENKPKTLLSILQEEKKNKYSGGIYHKTQIDLTYNSNHIEGSRLTHDQTRYIFETNTIGVENEILNVDDLIETTNHFRCIDMIIDKGESALSEKFIKELHLILKSGTSDSRLDWFAVGDYKKRPNEVGGMSTVMPEYVEDEIKKLLTEYNGKKKKTFEDILDFHVKFEKIHPFQDGNGRVGRLIMFKECLKYNIVPFIIDDNLKMFYYRGLKEWNNEKGYLTDTCLTAQDKYKAYLDYFRIEYEE
;
A
#
# COMPACT_ATOMS: atom_id res chain seq x y z
N MET A 1 -34.54 33.02 38.78
CA MET A 1 -33.30 32.42 38.21
C MET A 1 -32.24 32.44 39.30
N LYS A 2 -31.83 31.31 39.89
CA LYS A 2 -30.80 31.29 40.92
C LYS A 2 -29.44 31.28 40.24
N LYS A 3 -28.73 32.42 40.31
CA LYS A 3 -27.32 32.46 39.95
C LYS A 3 -26.50 31.81 41.05
N ILE A 4 -25.72 30.79 40.71
CA ILE A 4 -24.80 30.15 41.65
C ILE A 4 -23.54 31.02 41.72
N VAL A 5 -23.31 31.66 42.86
CA VAL A 5 -22.06 32.37 43.15
C VAL A 5 -21.32 31.50 44.18
N ILE A 6 -20.19 30.99 43.83
CA ILE A 6 -19.32 30.24 44.78
C ILE A 6 -18.33 31.23 45.37
N ASP A 7 -18.34 31.34 46.66
CA ASP A 7 -17.44 32.22 47.45
C ASP A 7 -16.14 31.45 47.70
N ASP A 8 -15.04 31.90 47.10
CA ASP A 8 -13.74 31.27 47.37
C ASP A 8 -13.08 32.01 48.53
N ARG A 9 -12.71 31.27 49.59
CA ARG A 9 -12.21 31.81 50.89
C ARG A 9 -10.86 32.53 50.84
N ASN A 10 -10.31 32.76 49.64
CA ASN A 10 -8.99 33.36 49.40
C ASN A 10 -9.00 34.61 48.48
N GLY A 11 -9.95 35.52 48.58
CA GLY A 11 -9.82 36.89 48.04
C GLY A 11 -9.76 36.97 46.49
N GLY A 12 -10.18 35.94 45.75
CA GLY A 12 -10.23 35.94 44.28
C GLY A 12 -11.53 36.54 43.76
N GLU A 13 -11.49 37.12 42.53
CA GLU A 13 -12.64 37.67 41.82
C GLU A 13 -13.80 36.67 41.79
N LYS A 14 -15.03 37.14 42.09
CA LYS A 14 -16.25 36.31 42.06
C LYS A 14 -16.52 35.78 40.66
N MET A 15 -16.14 34.52 40.41
CA MET A 15 -16.39 33.90 39.13
C MET A 15 -17.88 33.56 38.95
N GLN A 16 -18.50 34.13 37.94
CA GLN A 16 -19.92 33.92 37.63
C GLN A 16 -20.06 32.71 36.70
N TYR A 17 -20.92 31.75 37.07
CA TYR A 17 -21.23 30.56 36.24
C TYR A 17 -22.60 30.70 35.60
N PHE A 18 -22.68 30.20 34.38
CA PHE A 18 -23.86 30.20 33.51
C PHE A 18 -24.32 28.79 33.20
N SER A 19 -25.61 28.64 32.97
CA SER A 19 -26.19 27.38 32.50
C SER A 19 -25.89 27.13 31.00
N VAL A 20 -26.09 25.88 30.58
CA VAL A 20 -25.99 25.49 29.16
C VAL A 20 -26.88 26.35 28.27
N ALA A 21 -28.12 26.64 28.71
CA ALA A 21 -29.07 27.44 27.95
C ALA A 21 -28.62 28.89 27.76
N GLU A 22 -28.05 29.53 28.79
CA GLU A 22 -27.53 30.88 28.70
C GLU A 22 -26.31 30.95 27.80
N ILE A 23 -25.39 30.05 27.90
CA ILE A 23 -24.21 29.96 27.02
C ILE A 23 -24.59 29.62 25.58
N ALA A 24 -25.57 28.73 25.35
CA ALA A 24 -26.09 28.42 24.03
C ALA A 24 -26.64 29.67 23.33
N LYS A 25 -27.38 30.51 24.07
CA LYS A 25 -27.88 31.78 23.59
C LYS A 25 -26.75 32.81 23.34
N LYS A 26 -25.79 32.93 24.27
CA LYS A 26 -24.63 33.83 24.16
C LYS A 26 -23.76 33.50 22.92
N TRP A 27 -23.57 32.22 22.62
CA TRP A 27 -22.70 31.75 21.51
C TRP A 27 -23.47 31.51 20.19
N ASN A 28 -24.78 31.65 20.20
CA ASN A 28 -25.66 31.31 19.06
C ASN A 28 -25.45 29.89 18.57
N VAL A 29 -25.58 28.89 19.45
CA VAL A 29 -25.46 27.48 19.16
C VAL A 29 -26.56 26.70 19.89
N SER A 30 -26.78 25.43 19.52
CA SER A 30 -27.70 24.57 20.24
C SER A 30 -27.17 24.20 21.64
N GLU A 31 -28.05 24.00 22.60
CA GLU A 31 -27.70 23.47 23.92
C GLU A 31 -26.93 22.15 23.85
N ARG A 32 -27.30 21.28 22.88
CA ARG A 32 -26.58 20.03 22.61
C ARG A 32 -25.11 20.28 22.28
N SER A 33 -24.80 21.31 21.49
CA SER A 33 -23.42 21.66 21.17
C SER A 33 -22.64 22.09 22.40
N VAL A 34 -23.26 22.90 23.28
CA VAL A 34 -22.63 23.33 24.52
C VAL A 34 -22.34 22.15 25.46
N ARG A 35 -23.34 21.25 25.64
CA ARG A 35 -23.13 20.01 26.43
C ARG A 35 -21.99 19.15 25.87
N ASN A 36 -21.89 19.03 24.56
CA ASN A 36 -20.80 18.31 23.92
C ASN A 36 -19.44 18.97 24.16
N TYR A 37 -19.36 20.30 24.11
CA TYR A 37 -18.12 21.00 24.44
C TYR A 37 -17.69 20.79 25.89
N CYS A 38 -18.65 20.82 26.83
CA CYS A 38 -18.39 20.55 28.25
C CYS A 38 -17.92 19.07 28.46
N ALA A 39 -18.67 18.11 27.91
CA ALA A 39 -18.38 16.68 28.05
C ALA A 39 -17.01 16.26 27.47
N ASN A 40 -16.58 16.97 26.43
CA ASN A 40 -15.26 16.72 25.78
C ASN A 40 -14.13 17.61 26.36
N GLY A 41 -14.36 18.27 27.53
CA GLY A 41 -13.35 19.10 28.19
C GLY A 41 -12.88 20.34 27.39
N ARG A 42 -13.67 20.78 26.41
CA ARG A 42 -13.31 21.89 25.50
C ARG A 42 -13.62 23.28 26.07
N ILE A 43 -14.23 23.34 27.25
CA ILE A 43 -14.49 24.57 27.98
C ILE A 43 -13.74 24.46 29.31
N PRO A 44 -12.58 25.13 29.46
CA PRO A 44 -11.84 25.13 30.71
C PRO A 44 -12.70 25.66 31.85
N GLY A 45 -12.62 25.03 33.04
CA GLY A 45 -13.37 25.46 34.20
C GLY A 45 -14.86 25.09 34.22
N ALA A 46 -15.40 24.45 33.17
CA ALA A 46 -16.77 23.94 33.22
C ALA A 46 -16.83 22.63 34.02
N PHE A 47 -17.83 22.53 34.91
CA PHE A 47 -18.02 21.35 35.77
C PHE A 47 -19.48 20.93 35.85
N LEU A 48 -19.72 19.65 36.08
CA LEU A 48 -21.04 19.07 36.26
C LEU A 48 -21.43 19.05 37.75
N SER A 49 -22.56 19.70 38.09
CA SER A 49 -23.16 19.61 39.43
C SER A 49 -24.53 18.94 39.33
N GLY A 50 -24.66 17.73 39.84
CA GLY A 50 -25.83 16.91 39.62
C GLY A 50 -26.01 16.58 38.11
N LYS A 51 -27.09 17.09 37.52
CA LYS A 51 -27.38 16.93 36.08
C LYS A 51 -27.16 18.22 35.27
N THR A 52 -26.56 19.24 35.87
CA THR A 52 -26.45 20.56 35.26
C THR A 52 -24.98 20.96 35.09
N TRP A 53 -24.59 21.36 33.89
CA TRP A 53 -23.29 21.96 33.59
C TRP A 53 -23.26 23.43 34.08
N ASN A 54 -22.21 23.78 34.80
CA ASN A 54 -21.89 25.13 35.21
C ASN A 54 -20.68 25.61 34.42
N ILE A 55 -20.80 26.69 33.67
CA ILE A 55 -19.83 27.16 32.70
C ILE A 55 -19.35 28.54 33.11
N PRO A 56 -18.02 28.80 33.20
CA PRO A 56 -17.51 30.12 33.51
C PRO A 56 -18.04 31.19 32.58
N GLY A 57 -18.33 32.38 33.13
CA GLY A 57 -18.92 33.50 32.36
C GLY A 57 -17.96 34.13 31.34
N ASP A 58 -16.66 33.99 31.59
CA ASP A 58 -15.57 34.40 30.71
C ASP A 58 -15.23 33.35 29.65
N ALA A 59 -15.84 32.17 29.71
CA ALA A 59 -15.60 31.11 28.73
C ALA A 59 -15.85 31.63 27.30
N THR A 60 -14.91 31.30 26.42
CA THR A 60 -15.00 31.59 24.99
C THR A 60 -15.56 30.37 24.24
N LYS A 61 -16.31 30.66 23.16
CA LYS A 61 -16.84 29.61 22.29
C LYS A 61 -15.68 28.80 21.69
N PRO A 62 -15.58 27.47 21.94
CA PRO A 62 -14.56 26.66 21.31
C PRO A 62 -14.64 26.76 19.80
N LEU A 63 -13.52 27.00 19.14
CA LEU A 63 -13.46 26.95 17.68
C LEU A 63 -14.00 25.59 17.24
N ARG A 64 -14.81 25.55 16.17
CA ARG A 64 -15.15 24.26 15.56
C ARG A 64 -13.84 23.54 15.31
N ALA A 65 -13.71 22.29 15.80
CA ALA A 65 -12.64 21.44 15.29
C ALA A 65 -12.78 21.50 13.78
N ASN A 66 -11.77 21.99 13.07
CA ASN A 66 -11.75 21.88 11.62
C ASN A 66 -12.12 20.44 11.34
N LYS A 67 -13.21 20.18 10.61
CA LYS A 67 -13.34 18.91 9.89
C LYS A 67 -11.99 18.85 9.18
N LYS A 68 -11.13 17.88 9.54
CA LYS A 68 -10.05 17.48 8.65
C LYS A 68 -10.76 17.37 7.32
N GLU A 69 -10.43 18.20 6.34
CA GLU A 69 -10.82 17.97 4.97
C GLU A 69 -10.47 16.52 4.74
N ASN A 70 -11.47 15.66 4.61
CA ASN A 70 -11.26 14.29 4.20
C ASN A 70 -10.76 14.42 2.76
N LYS A 71 -9.45 14.60 2.58
CA LYS A 71 -8.84 14.32 1.29
C LYS A 71 -9.28 12.91 0.94
N PRO A 72 -9.74 12.67 -0.29
CA PRO A 72 -10.08 11.33 -0.71
C PRO A 72 -8.91 10.42 -0.36
N LYS A 73 -9.20 9.29 0.28
CA LYS A 73 -8.17 8.33 0.67
C LYS A 73 -7.57 7.76 -0.61
N THR A 74 -6.26 7.82 -0.76
CA THR A 74 -5.58 7.12 -1.84
C THR A 74 -5.69 5.61 -1.64
N LEU A 75 -5.62 4.83 -2.72
CA LEU A 75 -5.61 3.37 -2.63
C LEU A 75 -4.50 2.86 -1.69
N LEU A 76 -3.30 3.47 -1.76
CA LEU A 76 -2.21 3.15 -0.83
C LEU A 76 -2.62 3.31 0.63
N SER A 77 -3.28 4.42 0.96
CA SER A 77 -3.70 4.67 2.35
C SER A 77 -4.78 3.68 2.82
N ILE A 78 -5.63 3.22 1.92
CA ILE A 78 -6.66 2.19 2.21
C ILE A 78 -5.98 0.84 2.47
N LEU A 79 -5.05 0.43 1.60
CA LEU A 79 -4.30 -0.81 1.78
C LEU A 79 -3.51 -0.83 3.10
N GLN A 80 -2.88 0.30 3.47
CA GLN A 80 -2.18 0.46 4.75
C GLN A 80 -3.12 0.36 5.96
N GLU A 81 -4.31 0.96 5.87
CA GLU A 81 -5.32 0.90 6.93
C GLU A 81 -5.90 -0.51 7.10
N GLU A 82 -6.26 -1.19 6.01
CA GLU A 82 -6.78 -2.56 6.05
C GLU A 82 -5.74 -3.55 6.57
N LYS A 83 -4.48 -3.43 6.12
CA LYS A 83 -3.35 -4.21 6.63
C LYS A 83 -3.18 -4.03 8.14
N LYS A 84 -3.11 -2.77 8.60
CA LYS A 84 -2.95 -2.43 10.03
C LYS A 84 -4.07 -3.00 10.89
N ASN A 85 -5.30 -2.93 10.40
CA ASN A 85 -6.49 -3.39 11.12
C ASN A 85 -6.74 -4.89 10.94
N LYS A 86 -5.92 -5.59 10.16
CA LYS A 86 -6.08 -7.03 9.80
C LYS A 86 -7.48 -7.30 9.25
N TYR A 87 -7.96 -6.42 8.36
CA TYR A 87 -9.29 -6.53 7.79
C TYR A 87 -9.35 -7.71 6.81
N SER A 88 -10.20 -8.69 7.08
CA SER A 88 -10.39 -9.82 6.18
C SER A 88 -11.46 -9.50 5.14
N GLY A 89 -11.24 -9.93 3.89
CA GLY A 89 -12.20 -9.76 2.80
C GLY A 89 -12.26 -8.36 2.18
N GLY A 90 -11.29 -7.47 2.49
CA GLY A 90 -11.12 -6.16 1.85
C GLY A 90 -10.22 -6.20 0.61
N ILE A 91 -9.92 -5.02 0.06
CA ILE A 91 -9.05 -4.89 -1.13
C ILE A 91 -7.62 -5.33 -0.84
N TYR A 92 -7.09 -5.10 0.37
CA TYR A 92 -5.77 -5.60 0.76
C TYR A 92 -5.73 -7.13 0.72
N HIS A 93 -6.72 -7.79 1.33
CA HIS A 93 -6.83 -9.24 1.36
C HIS A 93 -6.87 -9.83 -0.06
N LYS A 94 -7.74 -9.25 -0.93
CA LYS A 94 -7.83 -9.67 -2.33
C LYS A 94 -6.54 -9.45 -3.09
N THR A 95 -5.90 -8.30 -2.91
CA THR A 95 -4.62 -7.97 -3.56
C THR A 95 -3.51 -8.94 -3.16
N GLN A 96 -3.41 -9.28 -1.87
CA GLN A 96 -2.44 -10.25 -1.38
C GLN A 96 -2.56 -11.58 -2.12
N ILE A 97 -3.76 -12.12 -2.23
CA ILE A 97 -4.00 -13.42 -2.85
C ILE A 97 -3.77 -13.35 -4.36
N ASP A 98 -4.44 -12.42 -5.05
CA ASP A 98 -4.45 -12.39 -6.51
C ASP A 98 -3.08 -11.98 -7.11
N LEU A 99 -2.41 -10.98 -6.51
CA LEU A 99 -1.08 -10.58 -6.98
C LEU A 99 -0.05 -11.69 -6.73
N THR A 100 -0.11 -12.36 -5.58
CA THR A 100 0.80 -13.47 -5.27
C THR A 100 0.56 -14.66 -6.18
N TYR A 101 -0.69 -15.11 -6.31
CA TYR A 101 -1.02 -16.23 -7.17
C TYR A 101 -0.56 -15.98 -8.61
N ASN A 102 -1.04 -14.89 -9.22
CA ASN A 102 -0.77 -14.63 -10.63
C ASN A 102 0.72 -14.39 -10.89
N SER A 103 1.41 -13.63 -10.03
CA SER A 103 2.83 -13.35 -10.23
C SER A 103 3.71 -14.59 -10.11
N ASN A 104 3.40 -15.51 -9.19
CA ASN A 104 4.13 -16.79 -9.08
C ASN A 104 3.73 -17.76 -10.20
N HIS A 105 2.46 -17.81 -10.60
CA HIS A 105 1.98 -18.68 -11.67
C HIS A 105 2.61 -18.35 -13.03
N ILE A 106 2.84 -17.06 -13.33
CA ILE A 106 3.60 -16.62 -14.50
C ILE A 106 5.00 -17.22 -14.52
N GLU A 107 5.65 -17.35 -13.38
CA GLU A 107 7.00 -17.93 -13.24
C GLU A 107 7.00 -19.46 -13.11
N GLY A 108 5.84 -20.11 -13.19
CA GLY A 108 5.72 -21.57 -13.24
C GLY A 108 5.37 -22.25 -11.93
N SER A 109 5.04 -21.52 -10.88
CA SER A 109 4.48 -22.09 -9.65
C SER A 109 3.22 -22.92 -9.96
N ARG A 110 3.13 -24.10 -9.35
CA ARG A 110 2.01 -25.04 -9.54
C ARG A 110 0.93 -24.90 -8.48
N LEU A 111 1.10 -24.00 -7.50
CA LEU A 111 0.06 -23.76 -6.51
C LEU A 111 -1.20 -23.20 -7.18
N THR A 112 -2.35 -23.72 -6.78
CA THR A 112 -3.64 -23.21 -7.23
C THR A 112 -3.97 -21.88 -6.53
N HIS A 113 -4.94 -21.15 -7.06
CA HIS A 113 -5.45 -19.94 -6.42
C HIS A 113 -5.99 -20.23 -5.01
N ASP A 114 -6.74 -21.32 -4.84
CA ASP A 114 -7.28 -21.73 -3.54
C ASP A 114 -6.15 -22.12 -2.56
N GLN A 115 -5.12 -22.83 -3.00
CA GLN A 115 -3.96 -23.12 -2.15
C GLN A 115 -3.25 -21.84 -1.72
N THR A 116 -3.05 -20.88 -2.63
CA THR A 116 -2.48 -19.57 -2.31
C THR A 116 -3.34 -18.83 -1.28
N ARG A 117 -4.66 -18.86 -1.44
CA ARG A 117 -5.61 -18.29 -0.49
C ARG A 117 -5.53 -18.94 0.89
N TYR A 118 -5.52 -20.29 0.97
CA TYR A 118 -5.38 -21.01 2.25
C TYR A 118 -4.08 -20.67 2.97
N ILE A 119 -2.97 -20.59 2.22
CA ILE A 119 -1.68 -20.21 2.81
C ILE A 119 -1.79 -18.81 3.44
N PHE A 120 -2.41 -17.84 2.73
CA PHE A 120 -2.57 -16.48 3.24
C PHE A 120 -3.51 -16.39 4.45
N GLU A 121 -4.69 -17.02 4.35
CA GLU A 121 -5.75 -16.89 5.36
C GLU A 121 -5.47 -17.72 6.63
N THR A 122 -4.90 -18.88 6.48
CA THR A 122 -4.84 -19.87 7.57
C THR A 122 -3.43 -20.38 7.89
N ASN A 123 -2.44 -20.01 7.09
CA ASN A 123 -1.08 -20.53 7.13
C ASN A 123 -1.05 -22.08 7.02
N THR A 124 -1.99 -22.63 6.27
CA THR A 124 -2.09 -24.07 5.98
C THR A 124 -2.18 -24.32 4.49
N ILE A 125 -1.95 -25.54 4.07
CA ILE A 125 -2.15 -25.98 2.69
C ILE A 125 -2.89 -27.33 2.71
N GLY A 126 -3.96 -27.42 1.92
CA GLY A 126 -4.65 -28.68 1.65
C GLY A 126 -3.97 -29.39 0.49
N VAL A 127 -3.57 -30.62 0.69
CA VAL A 127 -2.97 -31.47 -0.35
C VAL A 127 -3.68 -32.83 -0.34
N GLU A 128 -4.26 -33.20 -1.47
CA GLU A 128 -4.79 -34.52 -1.67
C GLU A 128 -4.02 -35.18 -2.82
N ASN A 129 -3.12 -36.15 -2.48
CA ASN A 129 -2.34 -36.94 -3.44
C ASN A 129 -1.48 -36.14 -4.45
N GLU A 130 -1.06 -34.94 -4.12
CA GLU A 130 -0.19 -34.09 -4.95
C GLU A 130 1.20 -33.98 -4.33
N ILE A 131 2.23 -33.90 -5.19
CA ILE A 131 3.59 -33.54 -4.78
C ILE A 131 3.71 -32.02 -5.01
N LEU A 132 3.89 -31.28 -3.92
CA LEU A 132 4.14 -29.85 -3.98
C LEU A 132 5.64 -29.54 -3.97
N ASN A 133 6.03 -28.56 -4.76
CA ASN A 133 7.37 -28.00 -4.67
C ASN A 133 7.46 -27.12 -3.41
N VAL A 134 8.42 -27.42 -2.54
CA VAL A 134 8.64 -26.67 -1.30
C VAL A 134 9.03 -25.22 -1.60
N ASP A 135 9.78 -24.96 -2.68
CA ASP A 135 10.15 -23.60 -3.06
C ASP A 135 8.93 -22.79 -3.49
N ASP A 136 7.93 -23.38 -4.15
CA ASP A 136 6.68 -22.70 -4.48
C ASP A 136 5.96 -22.21 -3.20
N LEU A 137 5.98 -22.98 -2.11
CA LEU A 137 5.40 -22.61 -0.82
C LEU A 137 6.17 -21.45 -0.18
N ILE A 138 7.51 -21.58 -0.15
CA ILE A 138 8.39 -20.57 0.42
C ILE A 138 8.25 -19.25 -0.34
N GLU A 139 8.32 -19.28 -1.66
CA GLU A 139 8.22 -18.10 -2.51
C GLU A 139 6.84 -17.45 -2.44
N THR A 140 5.76 -18.25 -2.32
CA THR A 140 4.40 -17.74 -2.09
C THR A 140 4.30 -16.99 -0.76
N THR A 141 4.79 -17.59 0.31
CA THR A 141 4.82 -16.94 1.63
C THR A 141 5.68 -15.68 1.64
N ASN A 142 6.83 -15.73 0.97
CA ASN A 142 7.72 -14.59 0.83
C ASN A 142 7.11 -13.49 -0.03
N HIS A 143 6.34 -13.82 -1.07
CA HIS A 143 5.69 -12.85 -1.94
C HIS A 143 4.64 -12.02 -1.18
N PHE A 144 3.88 -12.62 -0.25
CA PHE A 144 3.00 -11.86 0.66
C PHE A 144 3.80 -10.83 1.48
N ARG A 145 4.98 -11.22 1.98
CA ARG A 145 5.87 -10.30 2.72
C ARG A 145 6.42 -9.19 1.82
N CYS A 146 6.69 -9.48 0.55
CA CYS A 146 7.07 -8.46 -0.43
C CYS A 146 5.94 -7.46 -0.66
N ILE A 147 4.68 -7.92 -0.79
CA ILE A 147 3.51 -7.03 -0.91
C ILE A 147 3.37 -6.16 0.33
N ASP A 148 3.56 -6.73 1.51
CA ASP A 148 3.55 -5.95 2.76
C ASP A 148 4.61 -4.85 2.77
N MET A 149 5.83 -5.17 2.32
CA MET A 149 6.92 -4.20 2.21
C MET A 149 6.60 -3.08 1.22
N ILE A 150 6.05 -3.40 0.05
CA ILE A 150 5.73 -2.37 -0.95
C ILE A 150 4.59 -1.45 -0.51
N ILE A 151 3.64 -1.94 0.31
CA ILE A 151 2.57 -1.15 0.91
C ILE A 151 3.15 -0.25 2.02
N ASP A 152 3.97 -0.79 2.91
CA ASP A 152 4.58 -0.02 4.01
C ASP A 152 5.51 1.07 3.51
N LYS A 153 6.29 0.78 2.47
CA LYS A 153 7.26 1.71 1.86
C LYS A 153 6.73 2.36 0.57
N GLY A 154 5.41 2.39 0.35
CA GLY A 154 4.78 2.83 -0.90
C GLY A 154 5.24 4.20 -1.37
N GLU A 155 5.39 5.17 -0.47
CA GLU A 155 5.83 6.54 -0.78
C GLU A 155 7.35 6.68 -1.02
N SER A 156 8.16 5.66 -0.70
CA SER A 156 9.61 5.75 -0.84
C SER A 156 10.05 5.83 -2.31
N ALA A 157 11.17 6.51 -2.57
CA ALA A 157 11.80 6.47 -3.89
C ALA A 157 12.39 5.07 -4.16
N LEU A 158 12.40 4.66 -5.44
CA LEU A 158 13.12 3.46 -5.84
C LEU A 158 14.64 3.65 -5.64
N SER A 159 15.28 2.63 -5.09
CA SER A 159 16.73 2.59 -4.88
C SER A 159 17.23 1.16 -5.05
N GLU A 160 18.53 1.01 -5.27
CA GLU A 160 19.16 -0.31 -5.29
C GLU A 160 18.85 -1.11 -4.02
N LYS A 161 18.94 -0.45 -2.86
CA LYS A 161 18.64 -1.06 -1.57
C LYS A 161 17.22 -1.60 -1.53
N PHE A 162 16.24 -0.83 -2.04
CA PHE A 162 14.84 -1.25 -2.09
C PHE A 162 14.65 -2.49 -2.99
N ILE A 163 15.26 -2.46 -4.18
CA ILE A 163 15.19 -3.55 -5.16
C ILE A 163 15.85 -4.83 -4.61
N LYS A 164 17.04 -4.71 -4.04
CA LYS A 164 17.77 -5.81 -3.40
C LYS A 164 17.01 -6.38 -2.19
N GLU A 165 16.36 -5.53 -1.40
CA GLU A 165 15.55 -5.95 -0.24
C GLU A 165 14.31 -6.76 -0.68
N LEU A 166 13.63 -6.37 -1.77
CA LEU A 166 12.54 -7.17 -2.35
C LEU A 166 13.03 -8.56 -2.77
N HIS A 167 14.15 -8.63 -3.48
CA HIS A 167 14.73 -9.90 -3.89
C HIS A 167 15.19 -10.75 -2.69
N LEU A 168 15.78 -10.10 -1.67
CA LEU A 168 16.18 -10.77 -0.43
C LEU A 168 14.96 -11.44 0.24
N ILE A 169 13.86 -10.73 0.39
CA ILE A 169 12.64 -11.28 0.99
C ILE A 169 12.12 -12.44 0.12
N LEU A 170 12.00 -12.21 -1.20
CA LEU A 170 11.39 -13.17 -2.13
C LEU A 170 12.13 -14.52 -2.14
N LYS A 171 13.45 -14.50 -2.22
CA LYS A 171 14.27 -15.72 -2.41
C LYS A 171 14.85 -16.30 -1.10
N SER A 172 14.60 -15.67 0.05
CA SER A 172 15.07 -16.20 1.33
C SER A 172 14.47 -17.56 1.64
N GLY A 173 15.32 -18.52 2.00
CA GLY A 173 14.92 -19.86 2.45
C GLY A 173 14.61 -20.86 1.33
N THR A 174 14.66 -20.45 0.06
CA THR A 174 14.51 -21.36 -1.09
C THR A 174 15.71 -22.28 -1.22
N SER A 175 15.59 -23.36 -1.99
CA SER A 175 16.70 -24.28 -2.29
C SER A 175 17.87 -23.54 -2.93
N ASP A 176 17.60 -22.62 -3.86
CA ASP A 176 18.61 -21.78 -4.52
C ASP A 176 19.41 -20.93 -3.53
N SER A 177 18.76 -20.45 -2.44
CA SER A 177 19.42 -19.63 -1.43
C SER A 177 20.58 -20.30 -0.70
N ARG A 178 20.71 -21.62 -0.86
CA ARG A 178 21.78 -22.45 -0.28
C ARG A 178 23.00 -22.60 -1.20
N LEU A 179 22.89 -22.08 -2.43
CA LEU A 179 23.94 -22.21 -3.43
C LEU A 179 24.91 -21.01 -3.33
N ASP A 180 26.20 -21.27 -3.16
CA ASP A 180 27.23 -20.23 -2.96
C ASP A 180 27.28 -19.18 -4.09
N TRP A 181 26.86 -19.58 -5.29
CA TRP A 181 26.85 -18.70 -6.46
C TRP A 181 25.53 -17.93 -6.63
N PHE A 182 24.48 -18.28 -5.89
CA PHE A 182 23.18 -17.61 -5.93
C PHE A 182 23.14 -16.49 -4.89
N ALA A 183 23.25 -15.25 -5.34
CA ALA A 183 23.31 -14.10 -4.47
C ALA A 183 21.90 -13.62 -4.08
N VAL A 184 21.35 -14.13 -2.98
CA VAL A 184 20.06 -13.69 -2.45
C VAL A 184 20.18 -12.23 -1.95
N GLY A 185 19.35 -11.34 -2.50
CA GLY A 185 19.37 -9.92 -2.15
C GLY A 185 20.56 -9.16 -2.74
N ASP A 186 21.27 -9.75 -3.71
CA ASP A 186 22.33 -9.07 -4.44
C ASP A 186 22.28 -9.46 -5.92
N TYR A 187 23.05 -8.75 -6.75
CA TYR A 187 23.07 -8.95 -8.20
C TYR A 187 23.66 -10.30 -8.59
N LYS A 188 23.24 -10.80 -9.75
CA LYS A 188 23.71 -12.07 -10.30
C LYS A 188 25.23 -12.11 -10.46
N LYS A 189 25.81 -13.29 -10.20
CA LYS A 189 27.24 -13.56 -10.35
C LYS A 189 27.56 -14.32 -11.64
N ARG A 190 26.53 -14.86 -12.30
CA ARG A 190 26.66 -15.64 -13.54
C ARG A 190 25.77 -15.04 -14.62
N PRO A 191 26.20 -15.08 -15.89
CA PRO A 191 25.33 -14.71 -17.01
C PRO A 191 24.05 -15.53 -17.00
N ASN A 192 22.95 -14.93 -17.42
CA ASN A 192 21.68 -15.61 -17.64
C ASN A 192 21.03 -15.13 -18.95
N GLU A 193 20.00 -15.83 -19.37
CA GLU A 193 19.24 -15.53 -20.58
C GLU A 193 17.75 -15.50 -20.28
N VAL A 194 17.01 -14.71 -21.04
CA VAL A 194 15.54 -14.62 -20.97
C VAL A 194 14.98 -14.75 -22.38
N GLY A 195 14.10 -15.75 -22.57
CA GLY A 195 13.49 -15.97 -23.90
C GLY A 195 14.51 -16.22 -25.01
N GLY A 196 15.69 -16.80 -24.70
CA GLY A 196 16.77 -17.04 -25.65
C GLY A 196 17.59 -15.80 -26.00
N MET A 197 17.43 -14.70 -25.28
CA MET A 197 18.24 -13.48 -25.41
C MET A 197 19.14 -13.31 -24.20
N SER A 198 20.42 -12.99 -24.46
CA SER A 198 21.38 -12.65 -23.39
C SER A 198 20.97 -11.36 -22.70
N THR A 199 21.06 -11.33 -21.41
CA THR A 199 20.81 -10.17 -20.56
C THR A 199 22.12 -9.41 -20.29
N VAL A 200 22.08 -8.33 -19.50
CA VAL A 200 23.30 -7.58 -19.12
C VAL A 200 24.26 -8.52 -18.37
N MET A 201 25.53 -8.47 -18.72
CA MET A 201 26.58 -9.28 -18.07
C MET A 201 26.74 -8.84 -16.60
N PRO A 202 27.05 -9.78 -15.68
CA PRO A 202 27.11 -9.52 -14.25
C PRO A 202 27.93 -8.29 -13.84
N GLU A 203 29.07 -8.07 -14.46
CA GLU A 203 29.98 -6.96 -14.20
C GLU A 203 29.41 -5.57 -14.53
N TYR A 204 28.37 -5.50 -15.37
CA TYR A 204 27.73 -4.23 -15.77
C TYR A 204 26.37 -3.99 -15.11
N VAL A 205 25.82 -4.97 -14.38
CA VAL A 205 24.47 -4.89 -13.80
C VAL A 205 24.34 -3.70 -12.85
N GLU A 206 25.31 -3.49 -11.97
CA GLU A 206 25.26 -2.40 -10.98
C GLU A 206 25.19 -1.03 -11.66
N ASP A 207 26.01 -0.80 -12.68
CA ASP A 207 26.04 0.47 -13.40
C ASP A 207 24.76 0.70 -14.21
N GLU A 208 24.22 -0.33 -14.86
CA GLU A 208 22.98 -0.22 -15.61
C GLU A 208 21.77 0.00 -14.69
N ILE A 209 21.72 -0.61 -13.51
CA ILE A 209 20.68 -0.32 -12.52
C ILE A 209 20.80 1.10 -11.96
N LYS A 210 22.02 1.58 -11.66
CA LYS A 210 22.22 2.97 -11.22
C LYS A 210 21.77 3.97 -12.26
N LYS A 211 22.07 3.73 -13.52
CA LYS A 211 21.66 4.55 -14.66
C LYS A 211 20.14 4.56 -14.80
N LEU A 212 19.50 3.38 -14.78
CA LEU A 212 18.05 3.22 -14.83
C LEU A 212 17.37 3.99 -13.69
N LEU A 213 17.85 3.85 -12.47
CA LEU A 213 17.30 4.54 -11.30
C LEU A 213 17.51 6.06 -11.38
N THR A 214 18.64 6.53 -11.88
CA THR A 214 18.92 7.95 -12.05
C THR A 214 17.97 8.57 -13.07
N GLU A 215 17.79 7.92 -14.22
CA GLU A 215 16.85 8.34 -15.26
C GLU A 215 15.42 8.37 -14.73
N TYR A 216 15.00 7.26 -14.09
CA TYR A 216 13.66 7.14 -13.56
C TYR A 216 13.39 8.18 -12.47
N ASN A 217 14.23 8.29 -11.44
CA ASN A 217 14.03 9.22 -10.33
C ASN A 217 14.15 10.71 -10.72
N GLY A 218 14.84 11.04 -11.81
CA GLY A 218 14.96 12.41 -12.32
C GLY A 218 13.62 13.04 -12.69
N LYS A 219 12.62 12.26 -13.04
CA LYS A 219 11.27 12.71 -13.40
C LYS A 219 10.39 12.79 -12.16
N LYS A 220 9.88 13.98 -11.80
CA LYS A 220 9.09 14.18 -10.56
C LYS A 220 7.71 13.50 -10.57
N LYS A 221 7.01 13.56 -11.71
CA LYS A 221 5.72 12.87 -11.93
C LYS A 221 5.95 11.71 -12.87
N LYS A 222 5.33 10.58 -12.60
CA LYS A 222 5.38 9.41 -13.46
C LYS A 222 4.03 9.21 -14.14
N THR A 223 4.07 8.86 -15.40
CA THR A 223 2.92 8.36 -16.14
C THR A 223 2.90 6.83 -16.07
N PHE A 224 1.78 6.26 -16.48
CA PHE A 224 1.66 4.80 -16.64
C PHE A 224 2.77 4.25 -17.56
N GLU A 225 3.02 4.92 -18.68
CA GLU A 225 4.08 4.52 -19.64
C GLU A 225 5.49 4.59 -19.02
N ASP A 226 5.78 5.58 -18.14
CA ASP A 226 7.07 5.67 -17.46
C ASP A 226 7.31 4.45 -16.57
N ILE A 227 6.26 3.95 -15.91
CA ILE A 227 6.34 2.74 -15.06
C ILE A 227 6.59 1.50 -15.92
N LEU A 228 5.90 1.38 -17.04
CA LEU A 228 6.11 0.27 -17.98
C LEU A 228 7.51 0.31 -18.61
N ASP A 229 8.01 1.49 -19.00
CA ASP A 229 9.36 1.65 -19.56
C ASP A 229 10.44 1.25 -18.55
N PHE A 230 10.28 1.66 -17.28
CA PHE A 230 11.15 1.20 -16.21
C PHE A 230 11.16 -0.32 -16.10
N HIS A 231 9.98 -0.93 -16.10
CA HIS A 231 9.83 -2.39 -15.98
C HIS A 231 10.51 -3.12 -17.14
N VAL A 232 10.29 -2.68 -18.38
CA VAL A 232 10.93 -3.27 -19.55
C VAL A 232 12.46 -3.17 -19.49
N LYS A 233 12.99 -2.01 -19.11
CA LYS A 233 14.43 -1.81 -18.94
C LYS A 233 14.98 -2.71 -17.82
N PHE A 234 14.25 -2.83 -16.71
CA PHE A 234 14.60 -3.73 -15.61
C PHE A 234 14.65 -5.20 -16.04
N GLU A 235 13.63 -5.67 -16.78
CA GLU A 235 13.59 -7.02 -17.33
C GLU A 235 14.73 -7.29 -18.33
N LYS A 236 15.14 -6.30 -19.12
CA LYS A 236 16.31 -6.42 -20.03
C LYS A 236 17.62 -6.48 -19.31
N ILE A 237 17.79 -5.72 -18.23
CA ILE A 237 19.00 -5.80 -17.37
C ILE A 237 19.04 -7.17 -16.70
N HIS A 238 17.91 -7.65 -16.20
CA HIS A 238 17.76 -8.93 -15.51
C HIS A 238 18.75 -9.08 -14.36
N PRO A 239 18.67 -8.18 -13.34
CA PRO A 239 19.78 -7.98 -12.39
C PRO A 239 20.05 -9.17 -11.47
N PHE A 240 19.09 -10.05 -11.26
CA PHE A 240 19.19 -11.18 -10.34
C PHE A 240 19.36 -12.50 -11.10
N GLN A 241 19.83 -13.53 -10.42
CA GLN A 241 19.99 -14.84 -11.01
C GLN A 241 18.63 -15.49 -11.33
N ASP A 242 17.61 -15.24 -10.48
CA ASP A 242 16.21 -15.61 -10.63
C ASP A 242 15.32 -14.59 -9.91
N GLY A 243 13.99 -14.64 -10.11
CA GLY A 243 13.02 -13.77 -9.42
C GLY A 243 12.85 -12.36 -10.00
N ASN A 244 13.49 -12.06 -11.15
CA ASN A 244 13.43 -10.73 -11.76
C ASN A 244 11.99 -10.33 -12.13
N GLY A 245 11.24 -11.19 -12.80
CA GLY A 245 9.86 -10.92 -13.19
C GLY A 245 8.97 -10.59 -12.00
N ARG A 246 9.08 -11.35 -10.91
CA ARG A 246 8.30 -11.10 -9.68
C ARG A 246 8.68 -9.76 -9.03
N VAL A 247 9.99 -9.48 -8.88
CA VAL A 247 10.47 -8.20 -8.36
C VAL A 247 10.02 -7.04 -9.26
N GLY A 248 10.13 -7.17 -10.58
CA GLY A 248 9.70 -6.16 -11.54
C GLY A 248 8.20 -5.87 -11.45
N ARG A 249 7.34 -6.88 -11.36
CA ARG A 249 5.89 -6.70 -11.20
C ARG A 249 5.52 -6.08 -9.85
N LEU A 250 6.21 -6.45 -8.77
CA LEU A 250 6.05 -5.80 -7.46
C LEU A 250 6.42 -4.32 -7.49
N ILE A 251 7.50 -3.96 -8.20
CA ILE A 251 7.91 -2.56 -8.40
C ILE A 251 6.86 -1.80 -9.19
N MET A 252 6.34 -2.36 -10.29
CA MET A 252 5.25 -1.71 -11.05
C MET A 252 4.04 -1.43 -10.16
N PHE A 253 3.59 -2.42 -9.40
CA PHE A 253 2.46 -2.27 -8.48
C PHE A 253 2.72 -1.16 -7.46
N LYS A 254 3.89 -1.16 -6.84
CA LYS A 254 4.33 -0.14 -5.87
C LYS A 254 4.35 1.26 -6.47
N GLU A 255 4.89 1.42 -7.66
CA GLU A 255 4.99 2.74 -8.32
C GLU A 255 3.61 3.25 -8.76
N CYS A 256 2.70 2.37 -9.21
CA CYS A 256 1.32 2.75 -9.44
C CYS A 256 0.67 3.32 -8.16
N LEU A 257 0.83 2.64 -7.01
CA LEU A 257 0.31 3.13 -5.73
C LEU A 257 0.89 4.50 -5.36
N LYS A 258 2.21 4.70 -5.53
CA LYS A 258 2.91 5.94 -5.18
C LYS A 258 2.41 7.14 -5.97
N TYR A 259 2.12 6.95 -7.25
CA TYR A 259 1.71 8.03 -8.14
C TYR A 259 0.19 8.12 -8.33
N ASN A 260 -0.57 7.44 -7.47
CA ASN A 260 -2.05 7.40 -7.50
C ASN A 260 -2.60 6.94 -8.87
N ILE A 261 -1.88 6.02 -9.51
CA ILE A 261 -2.31 5.32 -10.72
C ILE A 261 -2.94 4.01 -10.26
N VAL A 262 -4.08 3.64 -10.82
CA VAL A 262 -4.70 2.34 -10.51
C VAL A 262 -3.71 1.22 -10.88
N PRO A 263 -3.33 0.35 -9.94
CA PRO A 263 -2.43 -0.76 -10.25
C PRO A 263 -3.12 -1.84 -11.07
N PHE A 264 -2.35 -2.84 -11.49
CA PHE A 264 -2.85 -3.96 -12.27
C PHE A 264 -2.15 -5.26 -11.90
N ILE A 265 -2.80 -6.38 -12.22
CA ILE A 265 -2.29 -7.73 -11.99
C ILE A 265 -2.38 -8.47 -13.33
N ILE A 266 -1.24 -8.90 -13.87
CA ILE A 266 -1.21 -9.74 -15.06
C ILE A 266 -1.64 -11.15 -14.67
N ASP A 267 -2.75 -11.62 -15.22
CA ASP A 267 -3.23 -13.00 -15.05
C ASP A 267 -2.73 -13.92 -16.16
N ASP A 268 -3.02 -15.21 -16.04
CA ASP A 268 -2.57 -16.23 -17.00
C ASP A 268 -3.10 -15.99 -18.41
N ASN A 269 -4.32 -15.45 -18.55
CA ASN A 269 -4.88 -15.13 -19.88
C ASN A 269 -4.11 -14.03 -20.59
N LEU A 270 -3.45 -13.15 -19.83
CA LEU A 270 -2.68 -12.03 -20.37
C LEU A 270 -1.17 -12.35 -20.49
N LYS A 271 -0.71 -13.47 -19.96
CA LYS A 271 0.71 -13.85 -19.90
C LYS A 271 1.42 -13.76 -21.25
N MET A 272 0.85 -14.35 -22.30
CA MET A 272 1.46 -14.36 -23.63
C MET A 272 1.51 -12.97 -24.27
N PHE A 273 0.47 -12.16 -24.04
CA PHE A 273 0.44 -10.77 -24.53
C PHE A 273 1.44 -9.90 -23.75
N TYR A 274 1.59 -10.13 -22.46
CA TYR A 274 2.59 -9.46 -21.62
C TYR A 274 4.02 -9.75 -22.12
N TYR A 275 4.38 -11.01 -22.35
CA TYR A 275 5.70 -11.36 -22.86
C TYR A 275 5.94 -10.79 -24.27
N ARG A 276 4.95 -10.83 -25.15
CA ARG A 276 5.03 -10.17 -26.45
C ARG A 276 5.27 -8.67 -26.28
N GLY A 277 4.53 -8.03 -25.39
CA GLY A 277 4.67 -6.60 -25.11
C GLY A 277 6.05 -6.21 -24.58
N LEU A 278 6.63 -7.02 -23.68
CA LEU A 278 8.01 -6.82 -23.21
C LEU A 278 9.03 -6.91 -24.36
N LYS A 279 8.89 -7.91 -25.21
CA LYS A 279 9.78 -8.14 -26.35
C LYS A 279 9.70 -7.01 -27.38
N GLU A 280 8.49 -6.58 -27.70
CA GLU A 280 8.23 -5.63 -28.78
C GLU A 280 8.24 -4.16 -28.32
N TRP A 281 8.51 -3.86 -27.05
CA TRP A 281 8.41 -2.50 -26.49
C TRP A 281 9.13 -1.41 -27.26
N ASN A 282 10.30 -1.72 -27.82
CA ASN A 282 11.07 -0.74 -28.61
C ASN A 282 10.48 -0.49 -30.01
N ASN A 283 9.69 -1.42 -30.53
CA ASN A 283 9.07 -1.36 -31.84
C ASN A 283 7.64 -0.84 -31.75
N GLU A 284 6.84 -1.41 -30.82
CA GLU A 284 5.42 -1.12 -30.66
C GLU A 284 5.03 -1.21 -29.17
N LYS A 285 5.00 -0.05 -28.53
CA LYS A 285 4.65 0.07 -27.10
C LYS A 285 3.21 -0.33 -26.80
N GLY A 286 2.31 -0.17 -27.78
CA GLY A 286 0.89 -0.45 -27.64
C GLY A 286 0.62 -1.87 -27.15
N TYR A 287 1.40 -2.86 -27.55
CA TYR A 287 1.19 -4.25 -27.12
C TYR A 287 1.26 -4.44 -25.60
N LEU A 288 2.28 -3.85 -24.94
CA LEU A 288 2.38 -3.93 -23.48
C LEU A 288 1.37 -3.01 -22.82
N THR A 289 1.23 -1.79 -23.31
CA THR A 289 0.33 -0.78 -22.75
C THR A 289 -1.11 -1.28 -22.73
N ASP A 290 -1.64 -1.79 -23.85
CA ASP A 290 -3.01 -2.31 -23.94
C ASP A 290 -3.22 -3.53 -23.05
N THR A 291 -2.21 -4.42 -22.96
CA THR A 291 -2.26 -5.58 -22.07
C THR A 291 -2.36 -5.14 -20.62
N CYS A 292 -1.54 -4.18 -20.20
CA CYS A 292 -1.54 -3.68 -18.82
C CYS A 292 -2.79 -2.85 -18.51
N LEU A 293 -3.33 -2.08 -19.46
CA LEU A 293 -4.61 -1.37 -19.32
C LEU A 293 -5.77 -2.37 -19.17
N THR A 294 -5.79 -3.45 -19.95
CA THR A 294 -6.78 -4.53 -19.79
C THR A 294 -6.72 -5.16 -18.40
N ALA A 295 -5.52 -5.38 -17.85
CA ALA A 295 -5.33 -5.85 -16.49
C ALA A 295 -5.76 -4.79 -15.45
N GLN A 296 -5.54 -3.52 -15.73
CA GLN A 296 -5.96 -2.40 -14.89
C GLN A 296 -7.50 -2.30 -14.79
N ASP A 297 -8.20 -2.52 -15.90
CA ASP A 297 -9.68 -2.51 -15.90
C ASP A 297 -10.25 -3.62 -15.01
N LYS A 298 -9.60 -4.79 -14.95
CA LYS A 298 -9.97 -5.85 -13.99
C LYS A 298 -9.74 -5.39 -12.54
N TYR A 299 -8.66 -4.65 -12.28
CA TYR A 299 -8.40 -4.13 -10.94
C TYR A 299 -9.36 -2.99 -10.56
N LYS A 300 -9.76 -2.13 -11.52
CA LYS A 300 -10.81 -1.12 -11.33
C LYS A 300 -12.13 -1.77 -10.91
N ALA A 301 -12.50 -2.90 -11.52
CA ALA A 301 -13.69 -3.65 -11.11
C ALA A 301 -13.63 -4.09 -9.63
N TYR A 302 -12.43 -4.37 -9.07
CA TYR A 302 -12.30 -4.59 -7.63
C TYR A 302 -12.54 -3.31 -6.84
N LEU A 303 -11.96 -2.17 -7.27
CA LEU A 303 -12.17 -0.88 -6.60
C LEU A 303 -13.65 -0.51 -6.57
N ASP A 304 -14.37 -0.70 -7.68
CA ASP A 304 -15.82 -0.49 -7.78
C ASP A 304 -16.60 -1.39 -6.81
N TYR A 305 -16.26 -2.68 -6.74
CA TYR A 305 -16.86 -3.63 -5.81
C TYR A 305 -16.69 -3.19 -4.34
N PHE A 306 -15.47 -2.71 -3.99
CA PHE A 306 -15.16 -2.22 -2.65
C PHE A 306 -15.55 -0.75 -2.43
N ARG A 307 -16.13 -0.07 -3.44
CA ARG A 307 -16.54 1.35 -3.41
C ARG A 307 -15.38 2.28 -3.07
N ILE A 308 -14.23 2.02 -3.66
CA ILE A 308 -13.02 2.83 -3.52
C ILE A 308 -12.94 3.79 -4.71
N GLU A 309 -12.92 5.09 -4.43
CA GLU A 309 -12.77 6.13 -5.46
C GLU A 309 -11.34 6.12 -6.02
N TYR A 310 -11.22 6.30 -7.33
CA TYR A 310 -9.96 6.43 -8.05
C TYR A 310 -10.08 7.49 -9.14
N GLU A 311 -8.95 8.06 -9.55
CA GLU A 311 -8.89 8.98 -10.70
C GLU A 311 -8.79 8.15 -11.98
N GLU A 312 -9.52 8.58 -13.05
CA GLU A 312 -9.48 7.95 -14.37
C GLU A 312 -8.22 8.33 -15.16
#